data_c99091dcbbcd956c04fe0e66d12ba92e
#
_entry.id   c99091dcbbcd956c04fe0e66d12ba92e
#
_cell.length_a   1.000
_cell.length_b   1.000
_cell.length_c   1.000
_cell.angle_alpha   90.00
_cell.angle_beta   90.00
_cell.angle_gamma   90.00
#
_symmetry.space_group_name_H-M   'P 1'
#
loop_
_entity.id
_entity.type
_entity.pdbx_description
1 polymer ?
#
loop_
_entity_poly.entity_id
_entity_poly.type
_entity_poly.pdbx_seq_one_letter_code
_entity_poly.pdbx_strand_id
1 'polypeptide(L)' 'MKKRVYDYICTHPDASIHDIASAIDKPEIDVLNIENALDREGYITLSRIVPLSPENFDSCRYSVTGKQYSGD' A
#
# COMPACT_ATOMS: atom_id res chain seq x y z
N MET A 1 -10.01 -5.12 6.30
CA MET A 1 -8.56 -4.86 6.32
C MET A 1 -8.07 -4.10 5.09
N LYS A 2 -8.53 -4.46 3.90
CA LYS A 2 -8.16 -3.74 2.69
C LYS A 2 -8.51 -2.25 2.77
N LYS A 3 -9.68 -1.94 3.31
CA LYS A 3 -10.11 -0.54 3.40
C LYS A 3 -9.17 0.29 4.26
N ARG A 4 -8.66 -0.28 5.34
CA ARG A 4 -7.74 0.46 6.21
C ARG A 4 -6.45 0.81 5.45
N VAL A 5 -5.93 -0.13 4.69
CA VAL A 5 -4.74 0.10 3.88
C VAL A 5 -5.04 1.15 2.81
N TYR A 6 -6.17 0.99 2.12
CA TYR A 6 -6.58 1.94 1.09
C TYR A 6 -6.70 3.35 1.66
N ASP A 7 -7.40 3.49 2.79
CA ASP A 7 -7.59 4.80 3.42
C ASP A 7 -6.27 5.42 3.84
N TYR A 8 -5.36 4.60 4.36
CA TYR A 8 -4.06 5.10 4.76
C TYR A 8 -3.28 5.62 3.56
N ILE A 9 -3.33 4.91 2.44
CA ILE A 9 -2.66 5.36 1.23
C ILE A 9 -3.27 6.66 0.72
N CYS A 10 -4.58 6.83 0.84
CA CYS A 10 -5.25 8.07 0.45
C CYS A 10 -4.71 9.28 1.21
N THR A 11 -4.47 9.12 2.51
CA THR A 11 -4.04 10.22 3.36
C THR A 11 -2.54 10.34 3.46
N HIS A 12 -1.80 9.29 3.11
CA HIS A 12 -0.34 9.25 3.20
C HIS A 12 0.23 8.64 1.93
N PRO A 13 0.19 9.35 0.80
CA PRO A 13 0.55 8.75 -0.49
C PRO A 13 2.00 8.30 -0.60
N ASP A 14 2.87 8.83 0.25
CA ASP A 14 4.29 8.41 0.25
C ASP A 14 4.61 7.41 1.34
N ALA A 15 3.61 6.83 1.98
CA ALA A 15 3.85 5.89 3.05
C ALA A 15 4.48 4.61 2.52
N SER A 16 5.46 4.11 3.25
CA SER A 16 6.09 2.83 2.94
C SER A 16 5.23 1.69 3.48
N ILE A 17 5.58 0.47 3.08
CA ILE A 17 4.93 -0.72 3.64
C ILE A 17 5.11 -0.75 5.15
N HIS A 18 6.31 -0.40 5.63
CA HIS A 18 6.59 -0.36 7.06
C HIS A 18 5.69 0.65 7.77
N ASP A 19 5.51 1.83 7.19
CA ASP A 19 4.67 2.87 7.78
C ASP A 19 3.23 2.40 7.90
N ILE A 20 2.71 1.78 6.85
CA ILE A 20 1.34 1.29 6.84
C ILE A 20 1.17 0.17 7.85
N ALA A 21 2.10 -0.76 7.88
CA ALA A 21 2.06 -1.89 8.80
C ALA A 21 2.03 -1.42 10.25
N SER A 22 2.84 -0.42 10.57
CA SER A 22 2.86 0.15 11.92
C SER A 22 1.54 0.82 12.25
N ALA A 23 0.96 1.52 11.30
CA ALA A 23 -0.29 2.26 11.51
C ALA A 23 -1.48 1.34 11.78
N ILE A 24 -1.53 0.19 11.10
CA ILE A 24 -2.65 -0.75 11.25
C ILE A 24 -2.32 -1.92 12.17
N ASP A 25 -1.11 -1.94 12.71
CA ASP A 25 -0.66 -2.96 13.66
C ASP A 25 -0.72 -4.36 13.07
N LYS A 26 -0.15 -4.51 11.87
CA LYS A 26 -0.10 -5.79 11.16
C LYS A 26 1.31 -6.02 10.61
N PRO A 27 1.67 -7.28 10.34
CA PRO A 27 2.96 -7.57 9.72
C PRO A 27 3.08 -6.96 8.33
N GLU A 28 4.29 -6.66 7.93
CA GLU A 28 4.54 -6.07 6.62
C GLU A 28 4.10 -6.98 5.49
N ILE A 29 4.23 -8.30 5.67
CA ILE A 29 3.82 -9.23 4.64
C ILE A 29 2.30 -9.15 4.37
N ASP A 30 1.51 -8.92 5.41
CA ASP A 30 0.07 -8.76 5.25
C ASP A 30 -0.24 -7.49 4.44
N VAL A 31 0.47 -6.40 4.73
CA VAL A 31 0.30 -5.15 3.99
C VAL A 31 0.67 -5.35 2.54
N LEU A 32 1.77 -6.04 2.27
CA LEU A 32 2.21 -6.30 0.90
C LEU A 32 1.15 -7.08 0.14
N ASN A 33 0.59 -8.11 0.75
CA ASN A 33 -0.46 -8.92 0.12
C ASN A 33 -1.69 -8.08 -0.18
N ILE A 34 -2.06 -7.19 0.75
CA ILE A 34 -3.21 -6.31 0.57
C ILE A 34 -2.96 -5.33 -0.56
N GLU A 35 -1.77 -4.74 -0.60
CA GLU A 35 -1.41 -3.80 -1.67
C GLU A 35 -1.45 -4.48 -3.03
N ASN A 36 -0.96 -5.71 -3.10
CA ASN A 36 -1.00 -6.45 -4.36
C ASN A 36 -2.44 -6.69 -4.80
N ALA A 37 -3.32 -7.01 -3.86
CA ALA A 37 -4.74 -7.22 -4.18
C ALA A 37 -5.40 -5.92 -4.64
N LEU A 38 -5.14 -4.82 -3.95
CA LEU A 38 -5.71 -3.52 -4.32
C LEU A 38 -5.22 -3.07 -5.69
N ASP A 39 -3.94 -3.31 -5.98
CA ASP A 39 -3.37 -2.98 -7.28
C ASP A 39 -4.04 -3.80 -8.39
N ARG A 40 -4.19 -5.09 -8.16
CA ARG A 40 -4.83 -5.98 -9.12
C ARG A 40 -6.28 -5.59 -9.39
N GLU A 41 -6.96 -5.11 -8.36
CA GLU A 41 -8.36 -4.68 -8.46
C GLU A 41 -8.51 -3.26 -9.01
N GLY A 42 -7.39 -2.55 -9.17
CA GLY A 42 -7.42 -1.23 -9.79
C GLY A 42 -7.67 -0.06 -8.84
N TYR A 43 -7.59 -0.29 -7.53
CA TYR A 43 -7.80 0.77 -6.56
C TYR A 43 -6.55 1.62 -6.33
N ILE A 44 -5.39 1.00 -6.45
CA ILE A 44 -4.11 1.71 -6.30
C ILE A 44 -3.21 1.34 -7.46
N THR A 45 -2.19 2.14 -7.68
CA THR A 45 -1.20 1.88 -8.71
C THR A 45 0.18 2.22 -8.16
N LEU A 46 1.18 1.52 -8.67
CA LEU A 46 2.56 1.79 -8.29
C LEU A 46 2.94 3.17 -8.82
N SER A 47 3.23 4.10 -7.91
CA SER A 47 3.55 5.46 -8.30
C SER A 47 5.04 5.69 -8.42
N ARG A 48 5.83 4.94 -7.66
CA ARG A 48 7.27 5.17 -7.65
C ARG A 48 8.00 3.94 -7.13
N ILE A 49 9.13 3.63 -7.77
CA ILE A 49 10.06 2.64 -7.25
C ILE A 49 11.37 3.34 -6.98
N VAL A 50 11.83 3.25 -5.73
CA VAL A 50 13.11 3.82 -5.36
C VAL A 50 14.18 2.76 -5.61
N PRO A 51 15.30 3.11 -6.26
CA PRO A 51 16.36 2.13 -6.50
C PRO A 51 16.90 1.57 -5.20
N LEU A 52 17.05 0.24 -5.13
CA LEU A 52 17.23 -0.36 -3.84
C LEU A 52 18.13 -1.54 -3.80
N SER A 53 18.59 -1.79 -2.59
CA SER A 53 19.19 -3.08 -2.30
C SER A 53 18.11 -4.15 -2.23
N PRO A 54 18.45 -5.40 -2.50
CA PRO A 54 17.46 -6.48 -2.54
C PRO A 54 16.70 -6.68 -1.24
N GLU A 55 17.28 -6.35 -0.12
CA GLU A 55 16.63 -6.52 1.16
C GLU A 55 15.64 -5.43 1.49
N ASN A 56 15.50 -4.43 0.62
CA ASN A 56 14.65 -3.29 0.91
C ASN A 56 13.43 -3.26 0.00
N PHE A 57 12.54 -4.24 0.21
CA PHE A 57 11.28 -4.28 -0.54
C PHE A 57 10.33 -3.15 -0.17
N ASP A 58 10.69 -2.37 0.84
CA ASP A 58 9.89 -1.24 1.30
C ASP A 58 10.06 0.00 0.43
N SER A 59 10.54 -0.20 -0.77
CA SER A 59 10.87 0.89 -1.68
C SER A 59 9.75 1.33 -2.57
N CYS A 60 8.74 0.50 -2.72
CA CYS A 60 7.63 0.81 -3.60
C CYS A 60 6.66 1.75 -2.92
N ARG A 61 6.16 2.71 -3.68
CA ARG A 61 5.15 3.65 -3.21
C ARG A 61 3.93 3.56 -4.12
N TYR A 62 2.76 3.61 -3.53
CA TYR A 62 1.50 3.49 -4.27
C TYR A 62 0.67 4.74 -4.14
N SER A 63 -0.15 5.00 -5.15
CA SER A 63 -1.10 6.09 -5.14
C SER A 63 -2.47 5.54 -5.47
N VAL A 64 -3.53 6.19 -4.97
CA VAL A 64 -4.89 5.80 -5.33
C VAL A 64 -5.15 6.22 -6.77
N THR A 65 -5.99 5.42 -7.45
CA THR A 65 -6.29 5.66 -8.86
C THR A 65 -7.51 6.56 -9.06
N GLY A 66 -8.23 6.87 -7.98
CA GLY A 66 -9.49 7.59 -8.09
C GLY A 66 -10.70 6.68 -8.01
N LYS A 67 -10.51 5.38 -8.13
CA LYS A 67 -11.59 4.42 -7.96
C LYS A 67 -11.91 4.30 -6.48
N GLN A 68 -13.15 4.56 -6.12
CA GLN A 68 -13.53 4.53 -4.71
C GLN A 68 -13.67 3.10 -4.22
N TYR A 69 -13.09 2.84 -3.08
CA TYR A 69 -13.21 1.55 -2.43
C TYR A 69 -14.45 1.56 -1.53
N SER A 70 -15.34 0.63 -1.77
CA SER A 70 -16.51 0.46 -0.93
C SER A 70 -16.57 -0.99 -0.47
N GLY A 71 -16.91 -1.19 0.79
CA GLY A 71 -16.99 -2.53 1.32
C GLY A 71 -15.88 -2.79 2.31
N ASP A 72 -15.75 -4.05 2.67
CA ASP A 72 -14.80 -4.50 3.66
C ASP A 72 -15.09 -3.91 5.03
#